data_a982d564cb8b6bcee9688e13b6377c6f
#
_entry.id   a982d564cb8b6bcee9688e13b6377c6f
#
_cell.length_a   1.000
_cell.length_b   1.000
_cell.length_c   1.000
_cell.angle_alpha   90.00
_cell.angle_beta   90.00
_cell.angle_gamma   90.00
#
_symmetry.space_group_name_H-M   'P 1'
#
loop_
_entity.id
_entity.type
_entity.pdbx_description
1 polymer ?
#
loop_
_entity_poly.entity_id
_entity_poly.type
_entity_poly.pdbx_seq_one_letter_code
_entity_poly.pdbx_strand_id
1 'polypeptide(L)'
;MALALALALTGCGGDDNEPTVQETPSQSPSPTTPTASPTPQTPEEKAAAQLTKYLEVRDLAQRKRTIDFKTLNPVATGDVFLGLQETVVNMKMGDVTETGSYVHTLGEPRNRGNSIEITDCEDRSGVTVKVKGKARVPDYTAPDGKPLRNPAPVKYTLVKDKGTWKVSESDLLWDQPC
;
A
#
# COMPACT_ATOMS: atom_id res chain seq x y z
N MET A 1 -25.82 27.50 -30.76
CA MET A 1 -27.11 26.82 -30.98
C MET A 1 -27.64 26.40 -29.63
N ALA A 2 -28.65 27.09 -29.22
CA ALA A 2 -29.42 26.81 -27.98
C ALA A 2 -30.51 25.79 -28.30
N LEU A 3 -30.74 24.89 -27.40
CA LEU A 3 -32.09 24.25 -27.33
C LEU A 3 -32.42 23.97 -25.86
N ALA A 4 -33.30 24.78 -25.36
CA ALA A 4 -34.11 24.57 -24.16
C ALA A 4 -35.32 23.70 -24.54
N LEU A 5 -35.73 22.83 -23.62
CA LEU A 5 -37.11 22.34 -23.61
C LEU A 5 -37.57 22.16 -22.16
N ALA A 6 -38.55 22.95 -21.86
CA ALA A 6 -39.39 22.93 -20.65
C ALA A 6 -40.65 22.08 -20.90
N LEU A 7 -41.50 22.00 -19.86
CA LEU A 7 -42.90 21.57 -19.78
C LEU A 7 -43.10 20.17 -19.20
N ALA A 8 -44.11 19.91 -18.36
CA ALA A 8 -45.26 20.70 -17.89
C ALA A 8 -45.83 20.06 -16.63
N LEU A 9 -46.45 20.88 -15.86
CA LEU A 9 -47.42 20.63 -14.79
C LEU A 9 -48.72 20.00 -15.33
N THR A 10 -49.40 19.24 -14.48
CA THR A 10 -50.87 19.14 -14.27
C THR A 10 -51.10 17.92 -13.41
N GLY A 11 -51.97 17.85 -12.45
CA GLY A 11 -53.14 18.63 -12.15
C GLY A 11 -53.75 18.25 -10.80
N CYS A 12 -54.57 19.12 -10.32
CA CYS A 12 -55.45 19.01 -9.18
C CYS A 12 -56.49 17.88 -9.25
N GLY A 13 -56.85 17.37 -8.09
CA GLY A 13 -58.04 16.61 -7.86
C GLY A 13 -58.22 16.44 -6.37
N GLY A 14 -59.07 17.27 -5.78
CA GLY A 14 -59.50 17.13 -4.42
C GLY A 14 -60.50 16.00 -4.26
N ASP A 15 -60.63 15.51 -3.04
CA ASP A 15 -61.92 15.28 -2.40
C ASP A 15 -61.72 14.91 -0.93
N ASP A 16 -62.63 15.44 -0.16
CA ASP A 16 -62.77 15.30 1.27
C ASP A 16 -62.88 13.88 1.74
N ASN A 17 -62.19 13.52 2.82
CA ASN A 17 -62.68 12.56 3.81
C ASN A 17 -61.88 12.62 5.11
N GLU A 18 -62.59 12.93 6.17
CA GLU A 18 -62.55 12.54 7.57
C GLU A 18 -61.18 12.15 8.21
N PRO A 19 -60.82 12.73 9.35
CA PRO A 19 -59.58 12.43 10.05
C PRO A 19 -59.71 11.11 10.82
N THR A 20 -59.21 10.06 10.21
CA THR A 20 -58.90 8.83 10.96
C THR A 20 -57.59 9.06 11.71
N VAL A 21 -57.69 9.11 13.03
CA VAL A 21 -56.54 9.13 13.94
C VAL A 21 -55.75 7.82 13.74
N GLN A 22 -54.74 7.85 12.92
CA GLN A 22 -53.82 6.73 12.74
C GLN A 22 -52.74 6.85 13.82
N GLU A 23 -52.83 5.96 14.80
CA GLU A 23 -51.76 5.81 15.80
C GLU A 23 -50.42 5.55 15.08
N THR A 24 -49.53 6.51 15.20
CA THR A 24 -48.14 6.37 14.73
C THR A 24 -47.48 5.27 15.57
N PRO A 25 -46.98 4.17 14.94
CA PRO A 25 -46.24 3.19 15.70
C PRO A 25 -44.99 3.86 16.25
N SER A 26 -44.88 3.91 17.57
CA SER A 26 -43.70 4.36 18.31
C SER A 26 -42.51 3.50 17.87
N GLN A 27 -41.65 4.06 17.05
CA GLN A 27 -40.38 3.40 16.68
C GLN A 27 -39.55 3.29 17.94
N SER A 28 -39.47 2.07 18.45
CA SER A 28 -38.52 1.71 19.51
C SER A 28 -37.10 2.06 19.03
N PRO A 29 -36.29 2.80 19.82
CA PRO A 29 -34.94 3.12 19.41
C PRO A 29 -34.16 1.82 19.18
N SER A 30 -33.68 1.62 17.95
CA SER A 30 -32.78 0.54 17.63
C SER A 30 -31.58 0.55 18.60
N PRO A 31 -31.21 -0.57 19.18
CA PRO A 31 -30.07 -0.64 20.06
C PRO A 31 -28.82 -0.21 19.26
N THR A 32 -28.21 0.91 19.65
CA THR A 32 -26.90 1.32 19.16
C THR A 32 -25.89 0.27 19.59
N THR A 33 -25.42 -0.54 18.64
CA THR A 33 -24.30 -1.47 18.85
C THR A 33 -23.10 -0.65 19.33
N PRO A 34 -22.51 -0.94 20.50
CA PRO A 34 -21.34 -0.20 20.96
C PRO A 34 -20.22 -0.38 19.93
N THR A 35 -19.75 0.71 19.35
CA THR A 35 -18.55 0.74 18.52
C THR A 35 -17.39 0.29 19.40
N ALA A 36 -16.84 -0.88 19.12
CA ALA A 36 -15.69 -1.40 19.86
C ALA A 36 -14.55 -0.37 19.79
N SER A 37 -14.03 0.02 20.94
CA SER A 37 -12.87 0.89 21.02
C SER A 37 -11.68 0.19 20.32
N PRO A 38 -10.91 0.87 19.47
CA PRO A 38 -9.81 0.23 18.76
C PRO A 38 -8.81 -0.34 19.79
N THR A 39 -8.53 -1.63 19.68
CA THR A 39 -7.50 -2.30 20.50
C THR A 39 -6.15 -1.61 20.25
N PRO A 40 -5.39 -1.26 21.30
CA PRO A 40 -4.07 -0.67 21.12
C PRO A 40 -3.17 -1.63 20.32
N GLN A 41 -2.60 -1.14 19.20
CA GLN A 41 -1.70 -1.93 18.38
C GLN A 41 -0.37 -2.18 19.11
N THR A 42 0.14 -3.40 19.00
CA THR A 42 1.48 -3.76 19.49
C THR A 42 2.59 -3.05 18.70
N PRO A 43 3.82 -2.97 19.22
CA PRO A 43 4.96 -2.48 18.46
C PRO A 43 5.16 -3.21 17.13
N GLU A 44 4.94 -4.52 17.11
CA GLU A 44 5.06 -5.41 15.96
C GLU A 44 4.02 -5.08 14.89
N GLU A 45 2.76 -4.91 15.28
CA GLU A 45 1.70 -4.50 14.35
C GLU A 45 1.95 -3.11 13.75
N LYS A 46 2.45 -2.18 14.56
CA LYS A 46 2.84 -0.85 14.07
C LYS A 46 4.00 -0.91 13.09
N ALA A 47 5.00 -1.76 13.35
CA ALA A 47 6.12 -1.95 12.45
C ALA A 47 5.67 -2.59 11.13
N ALA A 48 4.82 -3.63 11.15
CA ALA A 48 4.27 -4.25 9.96
C ALA A 48 3.47 -3.26 9.10
N ALA A 49 2.63 -2.42 9.73
CA ALA A 49 1.89 -1.37 9.03
C ALA A 49 2.83 -0.32 8.39
N GLN A 50 3.96 0.00 9.02
CA GLN A 50 4.94 0.91 8.44
C GLN A 50 5.74 0.27 7.31
N LEU A 51 6.06 -1.02 7.40
CA LEU A 51 6.66 -1.75 6.28
C LEU A 51 5.74 -1.76 5.07
N THR A 52 4.45 -2.07 5.25
CA THR A 52 3.46 -2.02 4.15
C THR A 52 3.47 -0.66 3.46
N LYS A 53 3.43 0.43 4.22
CA LYS A 53 3.50 1.79 3.64
C LYS A 53 4.80 2.06 2.91
N TYR A 54 5.93 1.58 3.44
CA TYR A 54 7.22 1.72 2.76
C TYR A 54 7.22 0.99 1.41
N LEU A 55 6.73 -0.24 1.35
CA LEU A 55 6.64 -1.03 0.12
C LEU A 55 5.77 -0.33 -0.93
N GLU A 56 4.62 0.22 -0.55
CA GLU A 56 3.78 1.03 -1.44
C GLU A 56 4.51 2.26 -1.99
N VAL A 57 5.25 2.98 -1.13
CA VAL A 57 6.03 4.18 -1.52
C VAL A 57 7.18 3.78 -2.45
N ARG A 58 7.92 2.70 -2.13
CA ARG A 58 9.01 2.16 -2.94
C ARG A 58 8.53 1.80 -4.34
N ASP A 59 7.48 1.00 -4.42
CA ASP A 59 6.95 0.51 -5.69
C ASP A 59 6.41 1.66 -6.56
N LEU A 60 5.76 2.62 -5.93
CA LEU A 60 5.29 3.82 -6.63
C LEU A 60 6.45 4.67 -7.15
N ALA A 61 7.52 4.82 -6.34
CA ALA A 61 8.70 5.58 -6.72
C ALA A 61 9.42 4.94 -7.92
N GLN A 62 9.55 3.61 -7.94
CA GLN A 62 10.15 2.86 -9.05
C GLN A 62 9.30 2.99 -10.32
N ARG A 63 7.99 2.72 -10.26
CA ARG A 63 7.09 2.87 -11.42
C ARG A 63 7.08 4.29 -11.99
N LYS A 64 7.06 5.31 -11.14
CA LYS A 64 7.08 6.71 -11.55
C LYS A 64 8.48 7.23 -11.85
N ARG A 65 9.51 6.51 -11.45
CA ARG A 65 10.91 6.95 -11.49
C ARG A 65 11.09 8.31 -10.79
N THR A 66 10.38 8.53 -9.70
CA THR A 66 10.39 9.79 -8.96
C THR A 66 10.13 9.53 -7.49
N ILE A 67 10.88 10.20 -6.63
CA ILE A 67 10.70 10.12 -5.18
C ILE A 67 9.87 11.30 -4.69
N ASP A 68 8.82 11.00 -3.96
CA ASP A 68 8.12 11.95 -3.11
C ASP A 68 8.66 11.85 -1.68
N PHE A 69 9.50 12.79 -1.31
CA PHE A 69 10.09 12.83 0.03
C PHE A 69 9.07 13.04 1.15
N LYS A 70 7.90 13.60 0.86
CA LYS A 70 6.84 13.75 1.87
C LYS A 70 6.26 12.40 2.29
N THR A 71 6.22 11.44 1.37
CA THR A 71 5.73 10.08 1.65
C THR A 71 6.86 9.14 2.08
N LEU A 72 8.10 9.34 1.61
CA LEU A 72 9.24 8.50 1.94
C LEU A 72 9.80 8.77 3.35
N ASN A 73 10.00 10.03 3.72
CA ASN A 73 10.59 10.39 5.02
C ASN A 73 9.87 9.80 6.26
N PRO A 74 8.52 9.66 6.26
CA PRO A 74 7.83 9.05 7.40
C PRO A 74 8.04 7.55 7.54
N VAL A 75 8.45 6.84 6.48
CA VAL A 75 8.46 5.37 6.43
C VAL A 75 9.86 4.76 6.26
N ALA A 76 10.85 5.55 5.83
CA ALA A 76 12.22 5.08 5.55
C ALA A 76 13.29 5.95 6.23
N THR A 77 14.43 5.33 6.51
CA THR A 77 15.65 5.97 7.03
C THR A 77 16.86 5.10 6.63
N GLY A 78 18.08 5.55 6.94
CA GLY A 78 19.29 4.73 6.72
C GLY A 78 19.49 4.31 5.27
N ASP A 79 19.95 3.07 5.10
CA ASP A 79 20.38 2.54 3.81
C ASP A 79 19.25 2.38 2.80
N VAL A 80 18.05 1.99 3.22
CA VAL A 80 16.93 1.86 2.28
C VAL A 80 16.47 3.21 1.75
N PHE A 81 16.60 4.28 2.54
CA PHE A 81 16.28 5.63 2.11
C PHE A 81 17.23 6.09 0.99
N LEU A 82 18.52 5.87 1.17
CA LEU A 82 19.54 6.20 0.18
C LEU A 82 19.48 5.27 -1.04
N GLY A 83 19.34 3.96 -0.81
CA GLY A 83 19.27 2.96 -1.87
C GLY A 83 18.08 3.14 -2.81
N LEU A 84 16.91 3.58 -2.29
CA LEU A 84 15.78 3.89 -3.16
C LEU A 84 16.06 5.10 -4.05
N GLN A 85 16.74 6.13 -3.52
CA GLN A 85 17.15 7.29 -4.34
C GLN A 85 18.10 6.87 -5.45
N GLU A 86 19.12 6.09 -5.13
CA GLU A 86 20.07 5.56 -6.09
C GLU A 86 19.35 4.71 -7.16
N THR A 87 18.46 3.82 -6.75
CA THR A 87 17.65 3.00 -7.66
C THR A 87 16.88 3.85 -8.65
N VAL A 88 16.15 4.86 -8.18
CA VAL A 88 15.36 5.75 -9.05
C VAL A 88 16.25 6.55 -10.00
N VAL A 89 17.42 7.00 -9.55
CA VAL A 89 18.40 7.69 -10.41
C VAL A 89 18.93 6.76 -11.50
N ASN A 90 19.33 5.54 -11.12
CA ASN A 90 19.84 4.53 -12.05
C ASN A 90 18.77 4.11 -13.08
N MET A 91 17.52 3.95 -12.68
CA MET A 91 16.41 3.71 -13.60
C MET A 91 16.23 4.83 -14.63
N LYS A 92 16.37 6.11 -14.21
CA LYS A 92 16.32 7.24 -15.14
C LYS A 92 17.48 7.24 -16.11
N MET A 93 18.70 7.06 -15.61
CA MET A 93 19.92 7.07 -16.42
C MET A 93 19.94 5.91 -17.43
N GLY A 94 19.46 4.74 -17.02
CA GLY A 94 19.39 3.54 -17.86
C GLY A 94 18.18 3.50 -18.81
N ASP A 95 17.27 4.49 -18.72
CA ASP A 95 15.94 4.44 -19.35
C ASP A 95 15.19 3.12 -19.05
N VAL A 96 15.21 2.76 -17.77
CA VAL A 96 14.49 1.60 -17.25
C VAL A 96 13.11 2.02 -16.79
N THR A 97 12.08 1.32 -17.23
CA THR A 97 10.68 1.52 -16.79
C THR A 97 10.11 0.22 -16.28
N GLU A 98 9.32 0.30 -15.23
CA GLU A 98 8.56 -0.81 -14.67
C GLU A 98 7.06 -0.55 -14.77
N THR A 99 6.31 -1.60 -15.06
CA THR A 99 4.83 -1.60 -15.08
C THR A 99 4.32 -2.86 -14.40
N GLY A 100 3.08 -2.83 -13.97
CA GLY A 100 2.50 -3.92 -13.17
C GLY A 100 2.66 -3.70 -11.67
N SER A 101 2.60 -4.76 -10.88
CA SER A 101 2.64 -4.68 -9.42
C SER A 101 3.40 -5.84 -8.82
N TYR A 102 4.14 -5.54 -7.77
CA TYR A 102 4.67 -6.54 -6.84
C TYR A 102 3.54 -7.08 -5.97
N VAL A 103 3.65 -8.35 -5.55
CA VAL A 103 2.81 -8.91 -4.50
C VAL A 103 3.69 -9.17 -3.28
N HIS A 104 3.29 -8.61 -2.15
CA HIS A 104 4.01 -8.70 -0.88
C HIS A 104 3.28 -9.63 0.09
N THR A 105 4.01 -10.57 0.66
CA THR A 105 3.50 -11.45 1.71
C THR A 105 4.40 -11.33 2.93
N LEU A 106 3.97 -10.53 3.89
CA LEU A 106 4.73 -10.29 5.11
C LEU A 106 4.65 -11.48 6.05
N GLY A 107 5.81 -11.94 6.51
CA GLY A 107 5.93 -12.90 7.57
C GLY A 107 5.73 -12.26 8.96
N GLU A 108 5.78 -13.10 10.00
CA GLU A 108 5.62 -12.66 11.38
C GLU A 108 6.75 -11.70 11.80
N PRO A 109 6.41 -10.52 12.38
CA PRO A 109 7.40 -9.60 12.91
C PRO A 109 8.19 -10.23 14.06
N ARG A 110 9.51 -10.07 14.05
CA ARG A 110 10.43 -10.55 15.08
C ARG A 110 11.05 -9.40 15.83
N ASN A 111 10.69 -9.25 17.10
CA ASN A 111 11.27 -8.22 17.98
C ASN A 111 12.72 -8.58 18.34
N ARG A 112 13.64 -7.61 18.15
CA ARG A 112 15.07 -7.71 18.44
C ARG A 112 15.50 -6.68 19.50
N GLY A 113 14.58 -6.25 20.34
CA GLY A 113 14.80 -5.21 21.33
C GLY A 113 14.65 -3.80 20.75
N ASN A 114 15.70 -3.27 20.14
CA ASN A 114 15.69 -1.92 19.55
C ASN A 114 15.20 -1.88 18.10
N SER A 115 15.01 -3.02 17.47
CA SER A 115 14.51 -3.16 16.09
C SER A 115 13.47 -4.24 15.98
N ILE A 116 12.74 -4.24 14.87
CA ILE A 116 11.83 -5.31 14.45
C ILE A 116 12.26 -5.77 13.07
N GLU A 117 12.45 -7.08 12.91
CA GLU A 117 12.72 -7.72 11.62
C GLU A 117 11.42 -8.31 11.06
N ILE A 118 11.17 -8.10 9.77
CA ILE A 118 10.04 -8.69 9.05
C ILE A 118 10.58 -9.20 7.71
N THR A 119 10.29 -10.43 7.37
CA THR A 119 10.60 -10.98 6.05
C THR A 119 9.37 -10.82 5.16
N ASP A 120 9.56 -10.25 3.99
CA ASP A 120 8.57 -10.16 2.92
C ASP A 120 8.92 -11.18 1.83
N CYS A 121 7.94 -11.98 1.43
CA CYS A 121 8.03 -12.79 0.23
C CYS A 121 7.54 -11.97 -0.97
N GLU A 122 8.47 -11.36 -1.67
CA GLU A 122 8.20 -10.49 -2.81
C GLU A 122 8.01 -11.31 -4.10
N ASP A 123 6.80 -11.33 -4.64
CA ASP A 123 6.52 -11.89 -5.95
C ASP A 123 6.53 -10.80 -7.03
N ARG A 124 7.41 -10.98 -8.00
CA ARG A 124 7.65 -10.06 -9.13
C ARG A 124 7.03 -10.54 -10.44
N SER A 125 6.26 -11.64 -10.43
CA SER A 125 5.67 -12.20 -11.64
C SER A 125 4.74 -11.23 -12.38
N GLY A 126 4.11 -10.32 -11.64
CA GLY A 126 3.25 -9.26 -12.19
C GLY A 126 4.01 -8.04 -12.75
N VAL A 127 5.34 -8.00 -12.63
CA VAL A 127 6.16 -6.83 -13.02
C VAL A 127 6.75 -7.03 -14.41
N THR A 128 6.60 -6.04 -15.27
CA THR A 128 7.25 -5.98 -16.57
C THR A 128 8.27 -4.86 -16.59
N VAL A 129 9.52 -5.19 -16.94
CA VAL A 129 10.62 -4.22 -17.07
C VAL A 129 10.91 -3.97 -18.54
N LYS A 130 11.10 -2.69 -18.89
CA LYS A 130 11.59 -2.28 -20.21
C LYS A 130 12.86 -1.46 -20.04
N VAL A 131 13.82 -1.70 -20.90
CA VAL A 131 15.06 -0.92 -21.02
C VAL A 131 15.09 -0.28 -22.40
N LYS A 132 15.17 1.05 -22.46
CA LYS A 132 15.09 1.80 -23.72
C LYS A 132 13.87 1.39 -24.58
N GLY A 133 12.71 1.27 -23.92
CA GLY A 133 11.44 0.90 -24.54
C GLY A 133 11.29 -0.58 -24.92
N LYS A 134 12.33 -1.41 -24.82
CA LYS A 134 12.28 -2.84 -25.15
C LYS A 134 12.05 -3.67 -23.89
N ALA A 135 11.07 -4.58 -23.92
CA ALA A 135 10.84 -5.53 -22.84
C ALA A 135 12.11 -6.35 -22.55
N ARG A 136 12.43 -6.49 -21.28
CA ARG A 136 13.54 -7.30 -20.78
C ARG A 136 13.01 -8.21 -19.69
N VAL A 137 13.43 -9.44 -19.70
CA VAL A 137 13.37 -10.29 -18.51
C VAL A 137 14.51 -9.79 -17.63
N PRO A 138 14.22 -9.28 -16.42
CA PRO A 138 15.29 -8.86 -15.53
C PRO A 138 16.19 -10.05 -15.21
N ASP A 139 17.49 -9.87 -15.39
CA ASP A 139 18.46 -10.85 -14.97
C ASP A 139 18.68 -10.71 -13.45
N TYR A 140 17.80 -11.34 -12.71
CA TYR A 140 17.97 -11.45 -11.27
C TYR A 140 18.88 -12.66 -11.00
N THR A 141 20.17 -12.42 -11.02
CA THR A 141 21.17 -13.44 -10.70
C THR A 141 21.63 -13.27 -9.25
N ALA A 142 21.56 -14.35 -8.49
CA ALA A 142 22.09 -14.40 -7.14
C ALA A 142 23.63 -14.37 -7.13
N PRO A 143 24.29 -14.05 -6.00
CA PRO A 143 25.75 -14.03 -5.91
C PRO A 143 26.43 -15.36 -6.29
N ASP A 144 25.74 -16.49 -6.19
CA ASP A 144 26.23 -17.81 -6.60
C ASP A 144 26.06 -18.09 -8.11
N GLY A 145 25.61 -17.12 -8.89
CA GLY A 145 25.42 -17.23 -10.34
C GLY A 145 24.11 -17.91 -10.76
N LYS A 146 23.24 -18.30 -9.83
CA LYS A 146 21.96 -18.91 -10.14
C LYS A 146 20.85 -17.87 -10.31
N PRO A 147 19.80 -18.19 -11.06
CA PRO A 147 18.61 -17.32 -11.14
C PRO A 147 18.01 -17.09 -9.74
N LEU A 148 17.73 -15.84 -9.42
CA LEU A 148 17.04 -15.49 -8.19
C LEU A 148 15.63 -16.08 -8.21
N ARG A 149 15.23 -16.66 -7.09
CA ARG A 149 13.88 -17.23 -6.92
C ARG A 149 12.80 -16.16 -7.05
N ASN A 150 11.64 -16.57 -7.45
CA ASN A 150 10.43 -15.76 -7.43
C ASN A 150 9.25 -16.62 -6.94
N PRO A 151 8.62 -16.30 -5.81
CA PRO A 151 8.91 -15.16 -4.94
C PRO A 151 10.28 -15.26 -4.25
N ALA A 152 10.84 -14.10 -3.90
CA ALA A 152 12.12 -14.00 -3.19
C ALA A 152 11.91 -13.39 -1.79
N PRO A 153 12.52 -13.96 -0.74
CA PRO A 153 12.43 -13.41 0.59
C PRO A 153 13.38 -12.21 0.74
N VAL A 154 12.82 -11.10 1.20
CA VAL A 154 13.55 -9.88 1.56
C VAL A 154 13.31 -9.60 3.03
N LYS A 155 14.38 -9.58 3.83
CA LYS A 155 14.32 -9.22 5.23
C LYS A 155 14.45 -7.72 5.39
N TYR A 156 13.50 -7.12 6.07
CA TYR A 156 13.50 -5.70 6.43
C TYR A 156 13.76 -5.52 7.91
N THR A 157 14.63 -4.56 8.24
CA THR A 157 14.89 -4.13 9.62
C THR A 157 14.23 -2.76 9.83
N LEU A 158 13.37 -2.67 10.84
CA LEU A 158 12.72 -1.44 11.23
C LEU A 158 13.28 -0.96 12.57
N VAL A 159 13.53 0.34 12.66
CA VAL A 159 14.00 1.02 13.88
C VAL A 159 13.05 2.16 14.24
N LYS A 160 13.05 2.58 15.51
CA LYS A 160 12.34 3.78 15.93
C LYS A 160 13.18 5.04 15.66
N ASP A 161 12.64 5.91 14.82
CA ASP A 161 13.16 7.26 14.62
C ASP A 161 12.10 8.27 15.09
N LYS A 162 12.44 9.09 16.09
CA LYS A 162 11.53 10.08 16.69
C LYS A 162 10.17 9.49 17.09
N GLY A 163 10.17 8.27 17.62
CA GLY A 163 8.98 7.58 18.12
C GLY A 163 8.17 6.82 17.06
N THR A 164 8.53 6.93 15.77
CA THR A 164 7.87 6.24 14.66
C THR A 164 8.77 5.10 14.13
N TRP A 165 8.19 3.94 13.83
CA TRP A 165 8.90 2.87 13.17
C TRP A 165 9.18 3.26 11.71
N LYS A 166 10.43 3.06 11.28
CA LYS A 166 10.87 3.27 9.89
C LYS A 166 11.71 2.10 9.43
N VAL A 167 11.59 1.75 8.17
CA VAL A 167 12.49 0.79 7.54
C VAL A 167 13.87 1.43 7.41
N SER A 168 14.91 0.77 7.92
CA SER A 168 16.30 1.25 7.89
C SER A 168 17.19 0.43 6.97
N GLU A 169 16.94 -0.89 6.85
CA GLU A 169 17.76 -1.81 6.09
C GLU A 169 16.88 -2.82 5.37
N SER A 170 17.40 -3.36 4.28
CA SER A 170 16.81 -4.49 3.55
C SER A 170 17.88 -5.45 3.07
N ASP A 171 17.70 -6.74 3.31
CA ASP A 171 18.59 -7.82 2.89
C ASP A 171 17.83 -8.81 2.03
N LEU A 172 18.28 -9.03 0.81
CA LEU A 172 17.75 -10.10 -0.02
C LEU A 172 18.33 -11.45 0.43
N LEU A 173 17.47 -12.36 0.85
CA LEU A 173 17.87 -13.68 1.32
C LEU A 173 17.88 -14.66 0.12
N TRP A 174 18.81 -14.44 -0.80
CA TRP A 174 18.88 -15.13 -2.11
C TRP A 174 19.01 -16.66 -2.03
N ASP A 175 19.55 -17.19 -0.94
CA ASP A 175 19.78 -18.61 -0.68
C ASP A 175 18.62 -19.30 0.05
N GLN A 176 17.62 -18.55 0.47
CA GLN A 176 16.47 -19.04 1.25
C GLN A 176 15.22 -19.10 0.38
N PRO A 177 14.30 -20.05 0.65
CA PRO A 177 12.95 -20.01 0.07
C PRO A 177 12.04 -19.05 0.86
N CYS A 178 10.97 -18.67 0.26
CA CYS A 178 9.79 -18.17 0.97
C CYS A 178 9.06 -19.36 1.72
#